data_ed594db8b2652e2cceced356fddb484e
#
_entry.id   ed594db8b2652e2cceced356fddb484e
#
_cell.length_a   1.000
_cell.length_b   1.000
_cell.length_c   1.000
_cell.angle_alpha   90.00
_cell.angle_beta   90.00
_cell.angle_gamma   90.00
#
_symmetry.space_group_name_H-M   'P 1'
#
loop_
_entity.id
_entity.type
_entity.pdbx_description
1 polymer ?
#
loop_
_entity_poly.entity_id
_entity_poly.type
_entity_poly.pdbx_seq_one_letter_code
_entity_poly.pdbx_strand_id
1 'polypeptide(L)'
;FPVMFPYWSCLVSEYPGRWNERHKDFLKILDYSAMEYWVMAHQMWDPSRDPEALRKYFIRRTFREAAPEIEKFFGLLRVDFFRNEVSSTLGDSGVMLTQRHVIDSGLEPSLRRHLEKAAEDVRHPVSGEMIRLLRARFEELTAQARAVKMPSLAVPLIRPEGSVTFGSKVWNAAAVVNGFRKRENAKLPSRQKSMVRLFHDASNLYLYFTFFDTDMKNLRILPVPAGKNEKLSEDDHLELFLCDNTVPGAYYLFAVDPENNRGDVRNYDSNWNGRWDSSARTLPDRWEVVMKVPLSTIQCDISKNNLIRGTFIREYSPRPDGTPREYSSWDGGAHHQPNTFGSLTLMK
;
A
#
# COMPACT_ATOMS: atom_id res chain seq x y z
N PHE A 1 19.77 1.93 15.78
CA PHE A 1 19.99 2.74 14.57
C PHE A 1 19.11 2.16 13.49
N PRO A 2 18.14 2.89 12.93
CA PRO A 2 17.48 2.45 11.72
C PRO A 2 18.44 2.70 10.56
N VAL A 3 19.26 1.72 10.24
CA VAL A 3 19.81 1.63 8.90
C VAL A 3 18.61 1.39 8.02
N MET A 4 18.27 2.38 7.19
CA MET A 4 17.31 2.18 6.11
C MET A 4 17.88 1.12 5.19
N PHE A 5 17.47 -0.11 5.42
CA PHE A 5 17.60 -1.13 4.41
C PHE A 5 16.56 -0.79 3.35
N PRO A 6 16.95 -0.47 2.13
CA PRO A 6 16.01 -0.59 1.05
C PRO A 6 15.64 -2.07 0.99
N TYR A 7 14.41 -2.39 1.26
CA TYR A 7 13.83 -3.74 1.34
C TYR A 7 13.86 -4.51 0.01
N TRP A 8 14.65 -4.04 -0.91
CA TRP A 8 14.82 -4.56 -2.27
C TRP A 8 15.58 -5.89 -2.29
N SER A 9 16.40 -6.18 -1.29
CA SER A 9 17.17 -7.42 -1.21
C SER A 9 16.33 -8.64 -0.81
N CYS A 10 15.24 -8.47 -0.09
CA CYS A 10 14.41 -9.59 0.37
C CYS A 10 13.57 -10.23 -0.75
N LEU A 11 13.22 -9.49 -1.79
CA LEU A 11 12.49 -10.03 -2.95
C LEU A 11 13.32 -10.98 -3.82
N VAL A 12 14.63 -11.01 -3.63
CA VAL A 12 15.55 -11.87 -4.39
C VAL A 12 15.68 -13.27 -3.78
N SER A 13 15.48 -13.43 -2.48
CA SER A 13 15.72 -14.69 -1.77
C SER A 13 14.53 -15.66 -1.75
N GLU A 14 13.30 -15.20 -1.99
CA GLU A 14 12.12 -16.02 -1.71
C GLU A 14 11.62 -16.91 -2.87
N TYR A 15 12.12 -16.76 -4.11
CA TYR A 15 11.61 -17.54 -5.25
C TYR A 15 12.70 -18.03 -6.23
N PRO A 16 13.33 -19.18 -5.97
CA PRO A 16 14.41 -19.70 -6.83
C PRO A 16 14.01 -20.05 -8.28
N GLY A 17 12.71 -20.21 -8.57
CA GLY A 17 12.23 -20.69 -9.87
C GLY A 17 11.99 -19.62 -10.96
N ARG A 18 12.12 -18.32 -10.64
CA ARG A 18 11.85 -17.23 -11.60
C ARG A 18 13.09 -16.35 -11.88
N TRP A 19 14.27 -16.85 -11.69
CA TRP A 19 15.54 -16.12 -11.77
C TRP A 19 15.84 -15.52 -13.15
N ASN A 20 15.47 -16.18 -14.24
CA ASN A 20 15.96 -15.81 -15.58
C ASN A 20 15.34 -14.53 -16.18
N GLU A 21 14.10 -14.21 -15.88
CA GLU A 21 13.50 -12.94 -16.34
C GLU A 21 13.77 -11.77 -15.38
N ARG A 22 13.89 -12.06 -14.07
CA ARG A 22 14.17 -11.04 -13.04
C ARG A 22 15.63 -10.61 -12.99
N HIS A 23 16.58 -11.37 -13.57
CA HIS A 23 18.00 -11.00 -13.61
C HIS A 23 18.27 -9.71 -14.37
N LYS A 24 17.49 -9.42 -15.41
CA LYS A 24 17.60 -8.15 -16.15
C LYS A 24 17.19 -6.95 -15.29
N ASP A 25 16.20 -7.15 -14.41
CA ASP A 25 15.73 -6.09 -13.50
C ASP A 25 16.63 -5.95 -12.26
N PHE A 26 17.29 -7.01 -11.83
CA PHE A 26 18.26 -6.97 -10.73
C PHE A 26 19.48 -6.10 -11.02
N LEU A 27 20.04 -6.20 -12.22
CA LEU A 27 21.14 -5.31 -12.64
C LEU A 27 20.72 -3.84 -12.65
N LYS A 28 19.48 -3.54 -13.08
CA LYS A 28 18.92 -2.19 -13.01
C LYS A 28 18.78 -1.68 -11.56
N ILE A 29 18.44 -2.56 -10.62
CA ILE A 29 18.36 -2.21 -9.19
C ILE A 29 19.74 -1.85 -8.65
N LEU A 30 20.78 -2.61 -9.00
CA LEU A 30 22.16 -2.31 -8.61
C LEU A 30 22.62 -0.93 -9.11
N ASP A 31 22.25 -0.55 -10.32
CA ASP A 31 22.61 0.75 -10.88
C ASP A 31 22.03 1.92 -10.08
N TYR A 32 20.81 1.78 -9.57
CA TYR A 32 20.12 2.82 -8.80
C TYR A 32 20.47 2.80 -7.30
N SER A 33 20.70 1.62 -6.74
CA SER A 33 20.95 1.39 -5.32
C SER A 33 22.40 0.99 -5.01
N ALA A 34 23.32 1.18 -5.97
CA ALA A 34 24.71 0.79 -5.79
C ALA A 34 25.37 1.43 -4.55
N MET A 35 25.03 2.69 -4.27
CA MET A 35 25.54 3.42 -3.12
C MET A 35 25.10 2.78 -1.81
N GLU A 36 23.81 2.46 -1.67
CA GLU A 36 23.23 1.85 -0.48
C GLU A 36 23.84 0.47 -0.20
N TYR A 37 23.95 -0.37 -1.23
CA TYR A 37 24.58 -1.68 -1.09
C TYR A 37 26.06 -1.57 -0.71
N TRP A 38 26.77 -0.61 -1.29
CA TRP A 38 28.18 -0.38 -0.97
C TRP A 38 28.35 0.08 0.48
N VAL A 39 27.55 1.05 0.95
CA VAL A 39 27.55 1.51 2.34
C VAL A 39 27.21 0.37 3.29
N MET A 40 26.17 -0.40 2.98
CA MET A 40 25.75 -1.54 3.78
C MET A 40 26.86 -2.60 3.90
N ALA A 41 27.51 -2.97 2.78
CA ALA A 41 28.60 -3.95 2.81
C ALA A 41 29.76 -3.49 3.71
N HIS A 42 30.09 -2.19 3.68
CA HIS A 42 31.14 -1.64 4.55
C HIS A 42 30.73 -1.63 6.01
N GLN A 43 29.46 -1.36 6.34
CA GLN A 43 28.95 -1.40 7.71
C GLN A 43 28.80 -2.84 8.25
N MET A 44 28.47 -3.81 7.39
CA MET A 44 28.48 -5.23 7.80
C MET A 44 29.89 -5.72 8.15
N TRP A 45 30.90 -5.19 7.47
CA TRP A 45 32.30 -5.50 7.79
C TRP A 45 32.82 -4.79 9.03
N ASP A 46 32.48 -3.52 9.17
CA ASP A 46 32.88 -2.67 10.31
C ASP A 46 31.73 -1.73 10.70
N PRO A 47 30.90 -2.12 11.70
CA PRO A 47 29.74 -1.32 12.14
C PRO A 47 30.10 0.04 12.78
N SER A 48 31.37 0.27 13.11
CA SER A 48 31.82 1.54 13.69
C SER A 48 31.95 2.66 12.66
N ARG A 49 31.97 2.34 11.37
CA ARG A 49 32.12 3.32 10.29
C ARG A 49 30.88 4.19 10.17
N ASP A 50 31.10 5.51 10.06
CA ASP A 50 30.03 6.47 9.83
C ASP A 50 29.40 6.27 8.43
N PRO A 51 28.09 5.91 8.34
CA PRO A 51 27.40 5.68 7.07
C PRO A 51 27.36 6.95 6.21
N GLU A 52 27.30 8.13 6.80
CA GLU A 52 27.27 9.38 6.04
C GLU A 52 28.63 9.70 5.41
N ALA A 53 29.72 9.43 6.12
CA ALA A 53 31.07 9.54 5.56
C ALA A 53 31.27 8.55 4.39
N LEU A 54 30.78 7.31 4.54
CA LEU A 54 30.81 6.29 3.48
C LEU A 54 29.99 6.74 2.26
N ARG A 55 28.78 7.24 2.46
CA ARG A 55 27.91 7.76 1.38
C ARG A 55 28.61 8.87 0.59
N LYS A 56 29.15 9.87 1.29
CA LYS A 56 29.88 10.98 0.66
C LYS A 56 31.14 10.50 -0.07
N TYR A 57 31.85 9.55 0.50
CA TYR A 57 33.01 8.95 -0.16
C TYR A 57 32.60 8.26 -1.47
N PHE A 58 31.54 7.42 -1.44
CA PHE A 58 31.03 6.76 -2.66
C PHE A 58 30.66 7.79 -3.73
N ILE A 59 29.88 8.82 -3.39
CA ILE A 59 29.44 9.84 -4.35
C ILE A 59 30.65 10.53 -4.98
N ARG A 60 31.63 10.97 -4.19
CA ARG A 60 32.82 11.66 -4.72
C ARG A 60 33.66 10.77 -5.66
N ARG A 61 33.80 9.51 -5.32
CA ARG A 61 34.62 8.57 -6.12
C ARG A 61 33.90 8.14 -7.40
N THR A 62 32.60 7.97 -7.35
CA THR A 62 31.80 7.48 -8.47
C THR A 62 31.44 8.60 -9.45
N PHE A 63 31.01 9.75 -8.94
CA PHE A 63 30.48 10.84 -9.76
C PHE A 63 31.45 12.00 -10.00
N ARG A 64 32.60 12.03 -9.32
CA ARG A 64 33.73 12.95 -9.51
C ARG A 64 33.29 14.41 -9.66
N GLU A 65 33.43 15.02 -10.85
CA GLU A 65 33.09 16.42 -11.12
C GLU A 65 31.60 16.70 -10.84
N ALA A 66 30.73 15.73 -11.07
CA ALA A 66 29.30 15.83 -10.83
C ALA A 66 28.89 15.53 -9.37
N ALA A 67 29.82 15.13 -8.50
CA ALA A 67 29.51 14.75 -7.13
C ALA A 67 28.73 15.81 -6.33
N PRO A 68 28.99 17.13 -6.45
CA PRO A 68 28.22 18.15 -5.73
C PRO A 68 26.73 18.14 -6.06
N GLU A 69 26.37 17.91 -7.34
CA GLU A 69 24.96 17.87 -7.74
C GLU A 69 24.30 16.55 -7.35
N ILE A 70 25.01 15.46 -7.39
CA ILE A 70 24.53 14.15 -6.93
C ILE A 70 24.38 14.13 -5.39
N GLU A 71 25.23 14.81 -4.63
CA GLU A 71 25.04 14.98 -3.18
C GLU A 71 23.75 15.74 -2.87
N LYS A 72 23.41 16.79 -3.63
CA LYS A 72 22.14 17.52 -3.51
C LYS A 72 20.93 16.64 -3.86
N PHE A 73 21.02 15.89 -4.95
CA PHE A 73 19.98 14.96 -5.38
C PHE A 73 19.62 13.97 -4.27
N PHE A 74 20.58 13.21 -3.77
CA PHE A 74 20.33 12.25 -2.69
C PHE A 74 20.01 12.93 -1.35
N GLY A 75 20.56 14.13 -1.11
CA GLY A 75 20.27 14.93 0.07
C GLY A 75 18.80 15.36 0.16
N LEU A 76 18.20 15.79 -0.94
CA LEU A 76 16.77 16.13 -1.01
C LEU A 76 15.89 14.92 -0.71
N LEU A 77 16.15 13.77 -1.34
CA LEU A 77 15.42 12.54 -1.09
C LEU A 77 15.50 12.11 0.37
N ARG A 78 16.70 12.19 0.96
CA ARG A 78 16.91 11.86 2.37
C ARG A 78 16.15 12.78 3.32
N VAL A 79 16.20 14.10 3.07
CA VAL A 79 15.49 15.08 3.91
C VAL A 79 13.99 14.84 3.85
N ASP A 80 13.44 14.59 2.67
CA ASP A 80 12.02 14.29 2.50
C ASP A 80 11.64 12.99 3.22
N PHE A 81 12.43 11.95 3.05
CA PHE A 81 12.20 10.66 3.71
C PHE A 81 12.14 10.76 5.23
N PHE A 82 13.02 11.54 5.85
CA PHE A 82 13.03 11.74 7.31
C PHE A 82 11.98 12.74 7.82
N ARG A 83 11.54 13.67 6.99
CA ARG A 83 10.47 14.62 7.34
C ARG A 83 9.08 14.02 7.23
N ASN A 84 8.89 13.18 6.25
CA ASN A 84 7.65 12.44 6.08
C ASN A 84 7.69 11.24 7.03
N GLU A 85 7.04 11.34 8.18
CA GLU A 85 6.89 10.27 9.18
C GLU A 85 6.11 9.05 8.63
N VAL A 86 6.01 8.93 7.33
CA VAL A 86 5.36 7.82 6.64
C VAL A 86 6.29 6.62 6.69
N SER A 87 5.96 5.64 7.50
CA SER A 87 6.69 4.38 7.54
C SER A 87 6.70 3.72 6.16
N SER A 88 7.88 3.45 5.61
CA SER A 88 8.00 2.52 4.50
C SER A 88 7.79 1.10 5.04
N THR A 89 7.00 0.31 4.32
CA THR A 89 6.74 -1.09 4.69
C THR A 89 7.55 -2.05 3.83
N LEU A 90 7.67 -3.27 4.30
CA LEU A 90 8.35 -4.40 3.65
C LEU A 90 7.97 -4.64 2.17
N GLY A 91 6.87 -4.08 1.71
CA GLY A 91 6.34 -4.28 0.36
C GLY A 91 6.37 -3.03 -0.52
N ASP A 92 6.92 -1.90 -0.05
CA ASP A 92 6.95 -0.68 -0.86
C ASP A 92 7.82 -0.88 -2.10
N SER A 93 7.21 -0.79 -3.29
CA SER A 93 7.95 -0.81 -4.55
C SER A 93 8.64 0.54 -4.82
N GLY A 94 9.67 0.55 -5.69
CA GLY A 94 10.32 1.81 -6.09
C GLY A 94 9.36 2.80 -6.73
N VAL A 95 8.34 2.32 -7.43
CA VAL A 95 7.27 3.16 -7.98
C VAL A 95 6.50 3.86 -6.88
N MET A 96 6.17 3.16 -5.80
CA MET A 96 5.44 3.72 -4.66
C MET A 96 6.27 4.72 -3.86
N LEU A 97 7.54 4.41 -3.63
CA LEU A 97 8.48 5.34 -2.98
C LEU A 97 8.67 6.59 -3.84
N THR A 98 8.76 6.43 -5.17
CA THR A 98 8.84 7.55 -6.10
C THR A 98 7.55 8.37 -6.10
N GLN A 99 6.37 7.74 -6.06
CA GLN A 99 5.11 8.46 -5.94
C GLN A 99 5.12 9.35 -4.69
N ARG A 100 5.47 8.79 -3.54
CA ARG A 100 5.44 9.49 -2.24
C ARG A 100 6.49 10.57 -2.10
N HIS A 101 7.76 10.19 -2.32
CA HIS A 101 8.92 11.04 -1.97
C HIS A 101 9.41 11.91 -3.13
N VAL A 102 8.86 11.74 -4.32
CA VAL A 102 9.25 12.54 -5.50
C VAL A 102 8.07 13.29 -6.08
N ILE A 103 6.94 12.60 -6.36
CA ILE A 103 5.78 13.21 -7.01
C ILE A 103 4.93 13.99 -6.00
N ASP A 104 4.42 13.29 -4.96
CA ASP A 104 3.51 13.88 -3.96
C ASP A 104 4.21 14.95 -3.10
N SER A 105 5.50 14.80 -2.85
CA SER A 105 6.32 15.80 -2.16
C SER A 105 6.67 17.03 -3.01
N GLY A 106 6.44 16.96 -4.33
CA GLY A 106 6.79 18.04 -5.27
C GLY A 106 8.29 18.20 -5.51
N LEU A 107 9.12 17.23 -5.15
CA LEU A 107 10.58 17.29 -5.30
C LEU A 107 11.06 17.03 -6.74
N GLU A 108 10.25 16.43 -7.58
CA GLU A 108 10.65 15.99 -8.93
C GLU A 108 11.36 17.07 -9.75
N PRO A 109 10.87 18.33 -9.84
CA PRO A 109 11.54 19.36 -10.64
C PRO A 109 12.95 19.68 -10.14
N SER A 110 13.14 19.67 -8.82
CA SER A 110 14.45 19.93 -8.21
C SER A 110 15.42 18.79 -8.41
N LEU A 111 14.95 17.54 -8.23
CA LEU A 111 15.74 16.33 -8.46
C LEU A 111 16.18 16.23 -9.92
N ARG A 112 15.27 16.49 -10.86
CA ARG A 112 15.53 16.51 -12.28
C ARG A 112 16.64 17.50 -12.65
N ARG A 113 16.53 18.73 -12.15
CA ARG A 113 17.54 19.80 -12.37
C ARG A 113 18.93 19.37 -11.88
N HIS A 114 19.03 18.74 -10.71
CA HIS A 114 20.31 18.26 -10.21
C HIS A 114 20.90 17.14 -11.08
N LEU A 115 20.08 16.24 -11.60
CA LEU A 115 20.55 15.21 -12.54
C LEU A 115 20.98 15.79 -13.90
N GLU A 116 20.27 16.80 -14.40
CA GLU A 116 20.64 17.51 -15.63
C GLU A 116 21.96 18.23 -15.44
N LYS A 117 22.11 18.98 -14.35
CA LYS A 117 23.35 19.68 -14.04
C LYS A 117 24.52 18.73 -13.81
N ALA A 118 24.31 17.61 -13.15
CA ALA A 118 25.31 16.56 -13.01
C ALA A 118 25.78 16.01 -14.36
N ALA A 119 24.86 15.86 -15.33
CA ALA A 119 25.18 15.40 -16.68
C ALA A 119 25.97 16.44 -17.50
N GLU A 120 25.78 17.74 -17.23
CA GLU A 120 26.56 18.82 -17.83
C GLU A 120 27.97 18.91 -17.23
N ASP A 121 28.12 18.71 -15.94
CA ASP A 121 29.38 18.90 -15.21
C ASP A 121 30.33 17.70 -15.36
N VAL A 122 29.83 16.51 -15.67
CA VAL A 122 30.63 15.29 -15.75
C VAL A 122 31.58 15.32 -16.95
N ARG A 123 32.81 14.90 -16.71
CA ARG A 123 33.84 14.77 -17.76
C ARG A 123 34.37 13.34 -17.89
N HIS A 124 34.36 12.61 -16.79
CA HIS A 124 34.92 11.25 -16.79
C HIS A 124 33.91 10.24 -17.38
N PRO A 125 34.28 9.42 -18.36
CA PRO A 125 33.37 8.54 -19.11
C PRO A 125 32.56 7.59 -18.21
N VAL A 126 33.21 6.95 -17.22
CA VAL A 126 32.54 6.02 -16.30
C VAL A 126 31.53 6.76 -15.40
N SER A 127 31.87 7.96 -14.92
CA SER A 127 30.95 8.78 -14.15
C SER A 127 29.77 9.25 -15.01
N GLY A 128 30.02 9.58 -16.28
CA GLY A 128 28.97 9.91 -17.25
C GLY A 128 27.99 8.76 -17.48
N GLU A 129 28.49 7.53 -17.58
CA GLU A 129 27.65 6.35 -17.73
C GLU A 129 26.81 6.11 -16.46
N MET A 130 27.38 6.28 -15.27
CA MET A 130 26.62 6.16 -14.00
C MET A 130 25.50 7.21 -13.90
N ILE A 131 25.75 8.45 -14.33
CA ILE A 131 24.71 9.48 -14.36
C ILE A 131 23.63 9.15 -15.39
N ARG A 132 24.02 8.64 -16.57
CA ARG A 132 23.07 8.19 -17.59
C ARG A 132 22.14 7.12 -17.07
N LEU A 133 22.66 6.11 -16.36
CA LEU A 133 21.88 5.02 -15.75
C LEU A 133 20.96 5.55 -14.66
N LEU A 134 21.45 6.40 -13.76
CA LEU A 134 20.67 7.02 -12.70
C LEU A 134 19.50 7.85 -13.27
N ARG A 135 19.77 8.66 -14.31
CA ARG A 135 18.73 9.44 -15.01
C ARG A 135 17.70 8.54 -15.67
N ALA A 136 18.13 7.53 -16.41
CA ALA A 136 17.20 6.60 -17.08
C ALA A 136 16.27 5.93 -16.07
N ARG A 137 16.80 5.52 -14.92
CA ARG A 137 15.99 4.91 -13.86
C ARG A 137 15.05 5.91 -13.19
N PHE A 138 15.50 7.13 -12.94
CA PHE A 138 14.66 8.20 -12.42
C PHE A 138 13.49 8.50 -13.34
N GLU A 139 13.72 8.61 -14.66
CA GLU A 139 12.66 8.81 -15.67
C GLU A 139 11.66 7.64 -15.69
N GLU A 140 12.18 6.41 -15.70
CA GLU A 140 11.34 5.21 -15.69
C GLU A 140 10.42 5.18 -14.46
N LEU A 141 10.98 5.38 -13.26
CA LEU A 141 10.22 5.36 -12.00
C LEU A 141 9.22 6.51 -11.90
N THR A 142 9.60 7.73 -12.31
CA THR A 142 8.68 8.88 -12.30
C THR A 142 7.56 8.73 -13.31
N ALA A 143 7.82 8.18 -14.48
CA ALA A 143 6.78 7.86 -15.47
C ALA A 143 5.81 6.80 -14.95
N GLN A 144 6.33 5.73 -14.35
CA GLN A 144 5.51 4.68 -13.74
C GLN A 144 4.69 5.22 -12.56
N ALA A 145 5.30 6.02 -11.68
CA ALA A 145 4.61 6.63 -10.54
C ALA A 145 3.47 7.55 -10.99
N ARG A 146 3.68 8.39 -11.99
CA ARG A 146 2.63 9.25 -12.56
C ARG A 146 1.50 8.46 -13.23
N ALA A 147 1.79 7.27 -13.74
CA ALA A 147 0.79 6.40 -14.35
C ALA A 147 -0.08 5.67 -13.32
N VAL A 148 0.32 5.64 -12.05
CA VAL A 148 -0.47 5.06 -10.96
C VAL A 148 -1.69 5.96 -10.71
N LYS A 149 -2.84 5.53 -11.22
CA LYS A 149 -4.12 6.17 -10.92
C LYS A 149 -4.77 5.44 -9.76
N MET A 150 -4.74 6.06 -8.58
CA MET A 150 -5.53 5.57 -7.47
C MET A 150 -7.01 5.84 -7.73
N PRO A 151 -7.89 4.84 -7.60
CA PRO A 151 -9.32 5.10 -7.71
C PRO A 151 -9.77 6.06 -6.61
N SER A 152 -10.76 6.87 -6.94
CA SER A 152 -11.39 7.79 -6.00
C SER A 152 -12.90 7.59 -6.00
N LEU A 153 -13.51 7.77 -4.85
CA LEU A 153 -14.94 7.62 -4.64
C LEU A 153 -15.48 8.76 -3.78
N ALA A 154 -16.54 9.42 -4.27
CA ALA A 154 -17.33 10.31 -3.44
C ALA A 154 -18.29 9.49 -2.59
N VAL A 155 -18.17 9.60 -1.28
CA VAL A 155 -19.00 8.88 -0.30
C VAL A 155 -20.10 9.83 0.16
N PRO A 156 -21.40 9.55 -0.13
CA PRO A 156 -22.48 10.46 0.17
C PRO A 156 -22.74 10.59 1.66
N LEU A 157 -23.12 11.81 2.09
CA LEU A 157 -23.65 12.08 3.41
C LEU A 157 -25.13 11.69 3.44
N ILE A 158 -25.47 10.66 4.22
CA ILE A 158 -26.84 10.20 4.38
C ILE A 158 -27.14 10.01 5.87
N ARG A 159 -28.26 10.53 6.34
CA ARG A 159 -28.73 10.32 7.72
C ARG A 159 -29.71 9.15 7.73
N PRO A 160 -29.33 7.97 8.21
CA PRO A 160 -30.24 6.83 8.23
C PRO A 160 -31.37 7.03 9.27
N GLU A 161 -32.57 6.61 8.92
CA GLU A 161 -33.69 6.52 9.83
C GLU A 161 -33.63 5.17 10.60
N GLY A 162 -33.09 5.20 11.82
CA GLY A 162 -32.93 4.00 12.65
C GLY A 162 -31.70 3.15 12.32
N SER A 163 -31.77 1.87 12.72
CA SER A 163 -30.65 0.93 12.53
C SER A 163 -30.45 0.53 11.08
N VAL A 164 -29.19 0.55 10.63
CA VAL A 164 -28.82 0.15 9.27
C VAL A 164 -28.59 -1.37 9.24
N THR A 165 -29.37 -2.06 8.42
CA THR A 165 -29.33 -3.53 8.26
C THR A 165 -29.21 -3.90 6.78
N PHE A 166 -29.13 -5.19 6.46
CA PHE A 166 -29.09 -5.70 5.08
C PHE A 166 -30.26 -5.25 4.21
N GLY A 167 -31.44 -5.10 4.79
CA GLY A 167 -32.68 -4.70 4.08
C GLY A 167 -32.95 -3.20 4.05
N SER A 168 -32.08 -2.37 4.60
CA SER A 168 -32.30 -0.93 4.71
C SER A 168 -32.33 -0.25 3.33
N LYS A 169 -33.37 0.55 3.06
CA LYS A 169 -33.54 1.28 1.79
C LYS A 169 -32.42 2.32 1.53
N VAL A 170 -31.73 2.75 2.59
CA VAL A 170 -30.62 3.70 2.52
C VAL A 170 -29.51 3.25 1.54
N TRP A 171 -29.34 1.94 1.38
CA TRP A 171 -28.34 1.38 0.44
C TRP A 171 -28.61 1.71 -1.03
N ASN A 172 -29.81 2.13 -1.40
CA ASN A 172 -30.14 2.55 -2.77
C ASN A 172 -29.51 3.92 -3.14
N ALA A 173 -29.22 4.75 -2.13
CA ALA A 173 -28.58 6.05 -2.31
C ALA A 173 -27.06 6.03 -2.00
N ALA A 174 -26.54 4.88 -1.54
CA ALA A 174 -25.13 4.72 -1.24
C ALA A 174 -24.25 4.73 -2.49
N ALA A 175 -23.00 5.16 -2.34
CA ALA A 175 -22.00 4.97 -3.40
C ALA A 175 -21.71 3.48 -3.59
N VAL A 176 -21.39 3.09 -4.83
CA VAL A 176 -21.16 1.69 -5.21
C VAL A 176 -19.76 1.51 -5.75
N VAL A 177 -19.07 0.54 -5.19
CA VAL A 177 -17.77 0.03 -5.68
C VAL A 177 -17.99 -1.39 -6.20
N ASN A 178 -17.49 -1.65 -7.40
CA ASN A 178 -17.49 -2.96 -8.03
C ASN A 178 -16.21 -3.11 -8.88
N GLY A 179 -16.09 -4.20 -9.62
CA GLY A 179 -14.97 -4.39 -10.54
C GLY A 179 -13.66 -4.72 -9.82
N PHE A 180 -13.75 -5.46 -8.75
CA PHE A 180 -12.57 -5.97 -8.03
C PHE A 180 -11.61 -6.69 -8.98
N ARG A 181 -10.33 -6.51 -8.74
CA ARG A 181 -9.24 -7.03 -9.56
C ARG A 181 -8.31 -7.88 -8.72
N LYS A 182 -7.65 -8.83 -9.37
CA LYS A 182 -6.66 -9.68 -8.70
C LYS A 182 -5.47 -8.85 -8.23
N ARG A 183 -5.07 -9.06 -7.00
CA ARG A 183 -3.92 -8.37 -6.40
C ARG A 183 -2.61 -8.66 -7.12
N GLU A 184 -2.37 -9.92 -7.48
CA GLU A 184 -1.15 -10.34 -8.18
C GLU A 184 -1.06 -9.79 -9.60
N ASN A 185 -2.20 -9.39 -10.18
CA ASN A 185 -2.27 -8.75 -11.49
C ASN A 185 -3.54 -7.90 -11.61
N ALA A 186 -3.44 -6.62 -11.31
CA ALA A 186 -4.55 -5.67 -11.36
C ALA A 186 -5.17 -5.45 -12.77
N LYS A 187 -4.60 -6.03 -13.82
CA LYS A 187 -5.21 -6.04 -15.16
C LYS A 187 -6.30 -7.11 -15.28
N LEU A 188 -6.27 -8.14 -14.43
CA LEU A 188 -7.22 -9.24 -14.45
C LEU A 188 -8.36 -8.99 -13.46
N PRO A 189 -9.62 -9.27 -13.86
CA PRO A 189 -10.74 -9.23 -12.92
C PRO A 189 -10.59 -10.32 -11.87
N SER A 190 -11.20 -10.10 -10.70
CA SER A 190 -11.36 -11.14 -9.69
C SER A 190 -12.16 -12.33 -10.24
N ARG A 191 -11.85 -13.53 -9.74
CA ARG A 191 -12.56 -14.76 -10.09
C ARG A 191 -14.05 -14.68 -9.78
N GLN A 192 -14.35 -14.14 -8.61
CA GLN A 192 -15.72 -14.01 -8.11
C GLN A 192 -16.07 -12.52 -8.00
N LYS A 193 -17.31 -12.19 -8.32
CA LYS A 193 -17.81 -10.82 -8.23
C LYS A 193 -17.89 -10.35 -6.78
N SER A 194 -17.41 -9.14 -6.55
CA SER A 194 -17.53 -8.44 -5.27
C SER A 194 -18.11 -7.05 -5.49
N MET A 195 -18.88 -6.58 -4.53
CA MET A 195 -19.50 -5.26 -4.55
C MET A 195 -19.54 -4.68 -3.14
N VAL A 196 -19.29 -3.39 -3.03
CA VAL A 196 -19.43 -2.64 -1.77
C VAL A 196 -20.35 -1.46 -2.00
N ARG A 197 -21.28 -1.25 -1.12
CA ARG A 197 -22.06 0.00 -1.01
C ARG A 197 -21.61 0.73 0.24
N LEU A 198 -21.41 2.03 0.16
CA LEU A 198 -20.99 2.80 1.31
C LEU A 198 -21.57 4.22 1.30
N PHE A 199 -21.82 4.70 2.49
CA PHE A 199 -22.21 6.08 2.80
C PHE A 199 -21.69 6.45 4.19
N HIS A 200 -21.77 7.70 4.56
CA HIS A 200 -21.47 8.13 5.93
C HIS A 200 -22.57 9.03 6.46
N ASP A 201 -22.69 9.07 7.78
CA ASP A 201 -23.32 10.15 8.51
C ASP A 201 -22.25 11.07 9.12
N ALA A 202 -22.63 12.01 9.99
CA ALA A 202 -21.65 12.91 10.60
C ALA A 202 -20.61 12.21 11.50
N SER A 203 -20.85 10.96 11.91
CA SER A 203 -20.08 10.26 12.94
C SER A 203 -19.59 8.89 12.52
N ASN A 204 -20.20 8.27 11.52
CA ASN A 204 -19.96 6.87 11.18
C ASN A 204 -19.83 6.68 9.67
N LEU A 205 -18.97 5.76 9.27
CA LEU A 205 -18.92 5.17 7.94
C LEU A 205 -19.70 3.86 7.96
N TYR A 206 -20.60 3.69 7.00
CA TYR A 206 -21.41 2.48 6.82
C TYR A 206 -21.03 1.80 5.51
N LEU A 207 -20.81 0.49 5.57
CA LEU A 207 -20.39 -0.32 4.42
C LEU A 207 -21.28 -1.57 4.35
N TYR A 208 -21.66 -1.93 3.13
CA TYR A 208 -22.37 -3.17 2.83
C TYR A 208 -21.64 -3.92 1.74
N PHE A 209 -21.01 -5.00 2.12
CA PHE A 209 -20.27 -5.90 1.24
C PHE A 209 -21.17 -7.03 0.74
N THR A 210 -21.03 -7.34 -0.55
CA THR A 210 -21.68 -8.48 -1.20
C THR A 210 -20.61 -9.26 -1.97
N PHE A 211 -20.36 -10.49 -1.58
CA PHE A 211 -19.35 -11.37 -2.17
C PHE A 211 -20.05 -12.57 -2.79
N PHE A 212 -20.25 -12.52 -4.11
CA PHE A 212 -20.79 -13.66 -4.86
C PHE A 212 -19.79 -14.81 -4.88
N ASP A 213 -20.30 -16.03 -4.81
CA ASP A 213 -19.49 -17.22 -4.84
C ASP A 213 -20.25 -18.37 -5.49
N THR A 214 -19.64 -19.01 -6.46
CA THR A 214 -20.22 -20.17 -7.14
C THR A 214 -20.04 -21.48 -6.37
N ASP A 215 -19.27 -21.44 -5.28
CA ASP A 215 -18.96 -22.60 -4.46
C ASP A 215 -19.19 -22.35 -2.96
N MET A 216 -20.36 -21.82 -2.63
CA MET A 216 -20.76 -21.48 -1.27
C MET A 216 -20.67 -22.65 -0.28
N LYS A 217 -20.83 -23.88 -0.73
CA LYS A 217 -20.75 -25.09 0.13
C LYS A 217 -19.34 -25.38 0.64
N ASN A 218 -18.32 -24.84 -0.02
CA ASN A 218 -16.92 -25.01 0.30
C ASN A 218 -16.27 -23.72 0.84
N LEU A 219 -17.08 -22.78 1.36
CA LEU A 219 -16.53 -21.65 2.12
C LEU A 219 -15.63 -22.18 3.23
N ARG A 220 -14.44 -21.66 3.31
CA ARG A 220 -13.51 -22.01 4.38
C ARG A 220 -13.70 -21.03 5.53
N ILE A 221 -14.14 -21.55 6.65
CA ILE A 221 -14.35 -20.82 7.90
C ILE A 221 -13.76 -21.69 9.02
N LEU A 222 -12.74 -21.17 9.68
CA LEU A 222 -12.08 -21.89 10.78
C LEU A 222 -12.70 -21.47 12.12
N PRO A 223 -12.83 -22.40 13.08
CA PRO A 223 -13.29 -22.06 14.41
C PRO A 223 -12.37 -21.03 15.07
N VAL A 224 -12.90 -19.90 15.49
CA VAL A 224 -12.16 -18.86 16.21
C VAL A 224 -12.43 -19.00 17.71
N PRO A 225 -11.41 -19.17 18.55
CA PRO A 225 -11.58 -19.19 20.00
C PRO A 225 -12.10 -17.84 20.49
N ALA A 226 -13.13 -17.86 21.35
CA ALA A 226 -13.74 -16.65 21.87
C ALA A 226 -12.73 -15.71 22.53
N GLY A 227 -12.75 -14.45 22.16
CA GLY A 227 -12.01 -13.37 22.83
C GLY A 227 -10.62 -13.08 22.27
N LYS A 228 -10.28 -13.59 21.10
CA LYS A 228 -9.03 -13.22 20.43
C LYS A 228 -9.30 -12.49 19.11
N ASN A 229 -8.54 -11.42 18.85
CA ASN A 229 -8.37 -10.81 17.51
C ASN A 229 -7.64 -11.80 16.63
N GLU A 230 -8.36 -12.80 16.10
CA GLU A 230 -7.66 -13.92 15.51
C GLU A 230 -7.48 -13.79 14.02
N LYS A 231 -6.44 -14.46 13.59
CA LYS A 231 -5.97 -14.62 12.24
C LYS A 231 -7.08 -15.23 11.37
N LEU A 232 -7.90 -14.37 10.80
CA LEU A 232 -8.82 -14.77 9.73
C LEU A 232 -8.05 -15.07 8.41
N SER A 233 -6.72 -14.99 8.45
CA SER A 233 -5.84 -15.06 7.28
C SER A 233 -5.86 -16.39 6.51
N GLU A 234 -6.57 -17.40 7.01
CA GLU A 234 -6.74 -18.67 6.32
C GLU A 234 -8.18 -18.92 5.83
N ASP A 235 -9.11 -18.02 6.17
CA ASP A 235 -10.53 -18.14 5.88
C ASP A 235 -10.93 -17.37 4.63
N ASP A 236 -12.16 -17.65 4.13
CA ASP A 236 -12.85 -16.70 3.28
C ASP A 236 -13.22 -15.50 4.13
N HIS A 237 -12.64 -14.34 3.85
CA HIS A 237 -12.94 -13.15 4.64
C HIS A 237 -12.81 -11.86 3.82
N LEU A 238 -13.34 -10.81 4.40
CA LEU A 238 -13.14 -9.45 3.97
C LEU A 238 -12.08 -8.78 4.84
N GLU A 239 -11.28 -7.91 4.24
CA GLU A 239 -10.45 -6.94 4.94
C GLU A 239 -10.81 -5.53 4.47
N LEU A 240 -11.14 -4.68 5.41
CA LEU A 240 -11.33 -3.24 5.23
C LEU A 240 -10.14 -2.52 5.85
N PHE A 241 -9.33 -1.90 5.01
CA PHE A 241 -8.28 -0.99 5.47
C PHE A 241 -8.76 0.45 5.34
N LEU A 242 -8.58 1.23 6.38
CA LEU A 242 -8.87 2.67 6.41
C LEU A 242 -7.70 3.42 7.02
N CYS A 243 -7.38 4.60 6.50
CA CYS A 243 -6.42 5.50 7.13
C CYS A 243 -6.88 6.94 7.01
N ASP A 244 -6.52 7.74 8.01
CA ASP A 244 -6.63 9.19 7.97
C ASP A 244 -5.35 9.76 7.33
N ASN A 245 -5.51 10.72 6.42
CA ASN A 245 -4.38 11.40 5.80
C ASN A 245 -3.70 12.41 6.73
N THR A 246 -4.27 12.71 7.91
CA THR A 246 -3.67 13.60 8.91
C THR A 246 -2.64 12.90 9.80
N VAL A 247 -2.67 11.55 9.83
CA VAL A 247 -1.72 10.72 10.57
C VAL A 247 -0.92 9.87 9.58
N PRO A 248 0.25 10.34 9.14
CA PRO A 248 1.05 9.64 8.13
C PRO A 248 1.34 8.19 8.53
N GLY A 249 1.06 7.25 7.62
CA GLY A 249 1.35 5.83 7.79
C GLY A 249 0.44 5.08 8.77
N ALA A 250 -0.45 5.76 9.49
CA ALA A 250 -1.43 5.08 10.33
C ALA A 250 -2.54 4.46 9.50
N TYR A 251 -2.80 3.19 9.72
CA TYR A 251 -3.93 2.48 9.14
C TYR A 251 -4.63 1.60 10.19
N TYR A 252 -5.87 1.31 9.90
CA TYR A 252 -6.75 0.44 10.67
C TYR A 252 -7.23 -0.66 9.74
N LEU A 253 -7.10 -1.90 10.17
CA LEU A 253 -7.63 -3.09 9.51
C LEU A 253 -8.84 -3.58 10.31
N PHE A 254 -9.92 -3.89 9.62
CA PHE A 254 -11.10 -4.57 10.13
C PHE A 254 -11.36 -5.79 9.24
N ALA A 255 -11.35 -6.96 9.82
CA ALA A 255 -11.57 -8.21 9.11
C ALA A 255 -12.85 -8.89 9.60
N VAL A 256 -13.61 -9.48 8.68
CA VAL A 256 -14.87 -10.21 8.98
C VAL A 256 -14.99 -11.41 8.05
N ASP A 257 -15.33 -12.58 8.60
CA ASP A 257 -15.66 -13.78 7.85
C ASP A 257 -17.19 -13.97 7.67
N PRO A 258 -17.63 -14.99 6.91
CA PRO A 258 -19.06 -15.26 6.70
C PRO A 258 -19.88 -15.62 7.95
N GLU A 259 -19.25 -16.02 9.06
CA GLU A 259 -19.88 -16.28 10.36
C GLU A 259 -19.81 -15.09 11.31
N ASN A 260 -19.34 -13.95 10.83
CA ASN A 260 -19.14 -12.73 11.60
C ASN A 260 -18.07 -12.85 12.69
N ASN A 261 -17.11 -13.76 12.53
CA ASN A 261 -15.89 -13.70 13.31
C ASN A 261 -15.12 -12.43 12.91
N ARG A 262 -14.55 -11.75 13.90
CA ARG A 262 -14.04 -10.38 13.74
C ARG A 262 -12.58 -10.30 14.16
N GLY A 263 -11.80 -9.53 13.41
CA GLY A 263 -10.44 -9.15 13.78
C GLY A 263 -10.22 -7.67 13.48
N ASP A 264 -9.39 -7.01 14.29
CA ASP A 264 -8.96 -5.66 14.02
C ASP A 264 -7.48 -5.45 14.40
N VAL A 265 -6.84 -4.53 13.70
CA VAL A 265 -5.41 -4.24 13.87
C VAL A 265 -5.18 -2.75 13.62
N ARG A 266 -4.26 -2.13 14.34
CA ARG A 266 -3.75 -0.80 14.03
C ARG A 266 -2.24 -0.88 13.84
N ASN A 267 -1.75 -0.55 12.64
CA ASN A 267 -0.30 -0.51 12.35
C ASN A 267 0.45 -1.80 12.77
N TYR A 268 -0.07 -2.98 12.43
CA TYR A 268 0.44 -4.29 12.86
C TYR A 268 0.26 -4.63 14.35
N ASP A 269 -0.30 -3.73 15.17
CA ASP A 269 -0.63 -4.03 16.57
C ASP A 269 -1.95 -4.81 16.64
N SER A 270 -1.88 -6.12 16.78
CA SER A 270 -3.03 -7.02 16.92
C SER A 270 -3.66 -6.98 18.31
N ASN A 271 -3.07 -6.28 19.29
CA ASN A 271 -3.69 -6.06 20.59
C ASN A 271 -4.62 -4.84 20.59
N TRP A 272 -4.54 -4.00 19.52
CA TRP A 272 -5.49 -2.91 19.38
C TRP A 272 -6.90 -3.46 19.18
N ASN A 273 -7.87 -2.88 19.88
CA ASN A 273 -9.29 -3.27 19.80
C ASN A 273 -10.13 -2.01 19.58
N GLY A 274 -10.61 -1.82 18.36
CA GLY A 274 -11.40 -0.67 17.96
C GLY A 274 -12.88 -0.82 18.30
N ARG A 275 -13.58 0.32 18.40
CA ARG A 275 -15.05 0.31 18.50
C ARG A 275 -15.65 0.31 17.10
N TRP A 276 -16.27 -0.79 16.70
CA TRP A 276 -16.99 -0.93 15.45
C TRP A 276 -18.01 -2.07 15.53
N ASP A 277 -18.98 -2.10 14.61
CA ASP A 277 -20.01 -3.13 14.56
C ASP A 277 -20.03 -3.81 13.20
N SER A 278 -20.36 -5.09 13.18
CA SER A 278 -20.63 -5.85 11.97
C SER A 278 -21.75 -6.87 12.17
N SER A 279 -22.31 -7.26 11.05
CA SER A 279 -23.22 -8.42 10.94
C SER A 279 -22.91 -9.11 9.61
N ALA A 280 -22.82 -10.43 9.61
CA ALA A 280 -22.66 -11.24 8.42
C ALA A 280 -23.84 -12.17 8.21
N ARG A 281 -24.05 -12.60 6.95
CA ARG A 281 -25.01 -13.66 6.60
C ARG A 281 -24.58 -14.38 5.32
N THR A 282 -24.93 -15.63 5.22
CA THR A 282 -24.76 -16.44 4.01
C THR A 282 -26.10 -16.65 3.28
N LEU A 283 -26.04 -16.66 1.97
CA LEU A 283 -27.14 -16.90 1.04
C LEU A 283 -26.69 -18.00 0.05
N PRO A 284 -27.58 -18.60 -0.75
CA PRO A 284 -27.20 -19.72 -1.60
C PRO A 284 -26.10 -19.41 -2.62
N ASP A 285 -25.93 -18.15 -3.04
CA ASP A 285 -25.03 -17.71 -4.11
C ASP A 285 -24.01 -16.65 -3.66
N ARG A 286 -24.01 -16.28 -2.38
CA ARG A 286 -23.14 -15.22 -1.85
C ARG A 286 -23.15 -15.18 -0.33
N TRP A 287 -22.21 -14.44 0.22
CA TRP A 287 -22.25 -13.96 1.59
C TRP A 287 -22.18 -12.44 1.64
N GLU A 288 -22.68 -11.87 2.71
CA GLU A 288 -22.85 -10.44 2.86
C GLU A 288 -22.44 -9.98 4.25
N VAL A 289 -21.87 -8.78 4.31
CA VAL A 289 -21.48 -8.13 5.58
C VAL A 289 -21.96 -6.70 5.57
N VAL A 290 -22.60 -6.28 6.66
CA VAL A 290 -22.87 -4.87 6.99
C VAL A 290 -21.95 -4.44 8.10
N MET A 291 -21.25 -3.33 7.92
CA MET A 291 -20.33 -2.76 8.89
C MET A 291 -20.70 -1.32 9.21
N LYS A 292 -20.45 -0.94 10.48
CA LYS A 292 -20.50 0.43 10.97
C LYS A 292 -19.20 0.74 11.67
N VAL A 293 -18.45 1.69 11.14
CA VAL A 293 -17.17 2.13 11.69
C VAL A 293 -17.32 3.59 12.14
N PRO A 294 -17.28 3.88 13.44
CA PRO A 294 -17.24 5.26 13.92
C PRO A 294 -16.00 5.98 13.37
N LEU A 295 -16.16 7.18 12.83
CA LEU A 295 -15.06 7.97 12.31
C LEU A 295 -14.00 8.29 13.38
N SER A 296 -14.44 8.40 14.64
CA SER A 296 -13.54 8.55 15.79
C SER A 296 -12.62 7.33 16.01
N THR A 297 -13.05 6.13 15.62
CA THR A 297 -12.24 4.91 15.74
C THR A 297 -10.99 4.98 14.84
N ILE A 298 -11.13 5.60 13.68
CA ILE A 298 -10.03 5.81 12.73
C ILE A 298 -9.41 7.22 12.84
N GLN A 299 -9.71 7.94 13.92
CA GLN A 299 -9.23 9.30 14.18
C GLN A 299 -9.55 10.31 13.06
N CYS A 300 -10.64 10.09 12.33
CA CYS A 300 -11.07 10.95 11.24
C CYS A 300 -11.97 12.07 11.78
N ASP A 301 -11.56 13.32 11.55
CA ASP A 301 -12.33 14.52 11.82
C ASP A 301 -12.72 15.19 10.49
N ILE A 302 -13.96 14.95 10.04
CA ILE A 302 -14.47 15.46 8.74
C ILE A 302 -14.38 16.99 8.67
N SER A 303 -14.45 17.69 9.79
CA SER A 303 -14.38 19.15 9.79
C SER A 303 -13.01 19.66 9.36
N LYS A 304 -11.95 18.91 9.67
CA LYS A 304 -10.56 19.20 9.31
C LYS A 304 -10.18 18.60 7.96
N ASN A 305 -10.53 17.33 7.75
CA ASN A 305 -10.19 16.62 6.53
C ASN A 305 -11.31 15.61 6.19
N ASN A 306 -11.94 15.82 5.04
CA ASN A 306 -12.98 14.93 4.55
C ASN A 306 -12.47 13.87 3.55
N LEU A 307 -11.15 13.77 3.37
CA LEU A 307 -10.51 12.76 2.55
C LEU A 307 -9.89 11.70 3.45
N ILE A 308 -10.32 10.46 3.29
CA ILE A 308 -9.68 9.29 3.88
C ILE A 308 -9.18 8.36 2.76
N ARG A 309 -8.18 7.54 3.06
CA ARG A 309 -7.77 6.47 2.16
C ARG A 309 -8.34 5.15 2.65
N GLY A 310 -8.72 4.29 1.71
CA GLY A 310 -9.24 2.98 2.07
C GLY A 310 -9.15 1.98 0.94
N THR A 311 -8.98 0.72 1.30
CA THR A 311 -9.10 -0.39 0.37
C THR A 311 -10.02 -1.47 0.92
N PHE A 312 -10.70 -2.14 0.01
CA PHE A 312 -11.60 -3.25 0.28
C PHE A 312 -11.02 -4.49 -0.37
N ILE A 313 -10.72 -5.50 0.43
CA ILE A 313 -10.08 -6.72 -0.05
C ILE A 313 -10.99 -7.89 0.27
N ARG A 314 -11.17 -8.78 -0.72
CA ARG A 314 -11.73 -10.10 -0.52
C ARG A 314 -10.59 -11.11 -0.56
N GLU A 315 -10.49 -11.94 0.45
CA GLU A 315 -9.76 -13.20 0.36
C GLU A 315 -10.72 -14.32 -0.03
N TYR A 316 -10.35 -15.03 -1.07
CA TYR A 316 -10.97 -16.27 -1.53
C TYR A 316 -10.02 -17.40 -1.21
N SER A 317 -10.37 -18.23 -0.25
CA SER A 317 -9.53 -19.31 0.25
C SER A 317 -9.42 -20.46 -0.76
N PRO A 318 -8.37 -21.30 -0.69
CA PRO A 318 -8.24 -22.47 -1.55
C PRO A 318 -9.44 -23.42 -1.42
N ARG A 319 -9.88 -24.00 -2.53
CA ARG A 319 -11.01 -24.92 -2.59
C ARG A 319 -10.53 -26.38 -2.72
N PRO A 320 -11.36 -27.36 -2.30
CA PRO A 320 -11.02 -28.79 -2.41
C PRO A 320 -10.75 -29.28 -3.83
N ASP A 321 -11.29 -28.58 -4.85
CA ASP A 321 -11.08 -28.90 -6.26
C ASP A 321 -9.71 -28.45 -6.80
N GLY A 322 -8.82 -27.91 -5.95
CA GLY A 322 -7.52 -27.40 -6.32
C GLY A 322 -7.53 -25.92 -6.76
N THR A 323 -8.68 -25.24 -6.69
CA THR A 323 -8.74 -23.80 -6.94
C THR A 323 -7.86 -23.05 -5.94
N PRO A 324 -6.85 -22.27 -6.40
CA PRO A 324 -5.92 -21.60 -5.51
C PRO A 324 -6.55 -20.39 -4.82
N ARG A 325 -5.92 -19.97 -3.70
CA ARG A 325 -6.21 -18.71 -3.03
C ARG A 325 -6.15 -17.52 -3.99
N GLU A 326 -7.06 -16.57 -3.81
CA GLU A 326 -7.05 -15.31 -4.54
C GLU A 326 -7.32 -14.14 -3.60
N TYR A 327 -6.51 -13.11 -3.71
CA TYR A 327 -6.79 -11.81 -3.12
C TYR A 327 -7.29 -10.88 -4.22
N SER A 328 -8.38 -10.19 -3.97
CA SER A 328 -8.92 -9.20 -4.90
C SER A 328 -9.32 -7.92 -4.19
N SER A 329 -9.08 -6.78 -4.83
CA SER A 329 -9.42 -5.46 -4.30
C SER A 329 -10.00 -4.55 -5.40
N TRP A 330 -10.65 -3.47 -4.97
CA TRP A 330 -11.21 -2.47 -5.91
C TRP A 330 -10.14 -1.57 -6.53
N ASP A 331 -9.02 -1.39 -5.86
CA ASP A 331 -7.94 -0.47 -6.21
C ASP A 331 -6.67 -1.19 -6.73
N GLY A 332 -6.64 -2.52 -6.64
CA GLY A 332 -5.44 -3.31 -6.91
C GLY A 332 -4.35 -3.11 -5.85
N GLY A 333 -4.70 -2.45 -4.74
CA GLY A 333 -3.78 -2.09 -3.66
C GLY A 333 -3.23 -3.29 -2.90
N ALA A 334 -2.12 -3.08 -2.23
CA ALA A 334 -1.46 -4.10 -1.42
C ALA A 334 -1.88 -3.99 0.05
N HIS A 335 -1.93 -5.15 0.74
CA HIS A 335 -2.17 -5.20 2.18
C HIS A 335 -1.13 -4.37 2.92
N HIS A 336 -1.54 -3.71 4.00
CA HIS A 336 -0.66 -2.94 4.88
C HIS A 336 0.14 -1.80 4.20
N GLN A 337 -0.34 -1.30 3.05
CA GLN A 337 0.33 -0.23 2.30
C GLN A 337 -0.61 0.96 2.07
N PRO A 338 -0.81 1.83 3.10
CA PRO A 338 -1.80 2.91 3.08
C PRO A 338 -1.70 3.87 1.88
N ASN A 339 -0.51 4.06 1.35
CA ASN A 339 -0.26 4.91 0.19
C ASN A 339 -0.72 4.32 -1.15
N THR A 340 -1.08 3.03 -1.18
CA THR A 340 -1.69 2.40 -2.37
C THR A 340 -3.20 2.39 -2.33
N PHE A 341 -3.79 2.76 -1.20
CA PHE A 341 -5.23 2.73 -1.03
C PHE A 341 -5.92 3.81 -1.86
N GLY A 342 -7.09 3.48 -2.37
CA GLY A 342 -7.94 4.44 -3.04
C GLY A 342 -8.38 5.58 -2.11
N SER A 343 -8.85 6.67 -2.71
CA SER A 343 -9.31 7.86 -2.00
C SER A 343 -10.83 7.83 -1.82
N LEU A 344 -11.29 8.05 -0.58
CA LEU A 344 -12.70 8.16 -0.21
C LEU A 344 -12.96 9.59 0.26
N THR A 345 -13.67 10.39 -0.55
CA THR A 345 -14.04 11.76 -0.21
C THR A 345 -15.41 11.74 0.47
N LEU A 346 -15.45 12.00 1.77
CA LEU A 346 -16.69 12.11 2.55
C LEU A 346 -17.38 13.42 2.18
N MET A 347 -18.53 13.34 1.49
CA MET A 347 -19.26 14.52 1.01
C MET A 347 -19.85 15.30 2.21
N LYS A 348 -19.87 16.65 2.11
CA LYS A 348 -20.44 17.54 3.15
C LYS A 348 -21.88 17.84 2.88
#